data_a04b7d4b834aa1ffcc7c961f55776802
#
_entry.id   a04b7d4b834aa1ffcc7c961f55776802
#
_cell.length_a   1.000
_cell.length_b   1.000
_cell.length_c   1.000
_cell.angle_alpha   90.00
_cell.angle_beta   90.00
_cell.angle_gamma   90.00
#
_symmetry.space_group_name_H-M   'P 1'
#
loop_
_entity.id
_entity.type
_entity.pdbx_description
1 polymer ?
#
loop_
_entity_poly.entity_id
_entity_poly.type
_entity_poly.pdbx_seq_one_letter_code
_entity_poly.pdbx_strand_id
1 'polypeptide(L)'
;MYALIDCNNFYASCERVFNPTLIGIPVVVLSNNDGCVIARSNEAKAIGIPMGAPAFEYEHLFRRYKVKVFSANFPLYGDMSRRVMSLLSNYSPHQEIYSIDECFLNLEGINVDLQKYGLEMKARIEKGTGIPISIGTAPTKALAKLANRIAKKFPNETGGSYVIDTEEKRIKALKWLKVEDIWGVGRRNAKKLYAIGAYKAIDFVNLSEAWVLKNMTITGLNLQKDLKGIPTIEMVEPEKKKSIGTSRTFETDLRSFDEVRERITTFTSMSAEKLREQNSFCKRLIVFIGTNPFKEHETQYYPSIQIKLPFPTNSTLELVKFAHEGLKQIFKKNHYYK
;
A
#
# COMPACT_ATOMS: atom_id res chain seq x y z
N MET A 1 -1.60 12.07 -20.86
CA MET A 1 -1.82 10.63 -20.59
C MET A 1 -0.98 10.17 -19.41
N TYR A 2 -1.52 9.30 -18.58
CA TYR A 2 -0.79 8.72 -17.44
C TYR A 2 -0.67 7.20 -17.64
N ALA A 3 0.50 6.64 -17.38
CA ALA A 3 0.68 5.20 -17.22
C ALA A 3 0.83 4.84 -15.75
N LEU A 4 0.07 3.86 -15.26
CA LEU A 4 0.33 3.20 -14.00
C LEU A 4 1.06 1.89 -14.28
N ILE A 5 2.21 1.73 -13.66
CA ILE A 5 2.97 0.49 -13.63
C ILE A 5 2.83 -0.11 -12.23
N ASP A 6 2.52 -1.39 -12.17
CA ASP A 6 2.34 -2.13 -10.92
C ASP A 6 3.08 -3.47 -10.99
N CYS A 7 3.89 -3.74 -9.97
CA CYS A 7 4.64 -4.98 -9.85
C CYS A 7 3.73 -6.10 -9.34
N ASN A 8 3.50 -7.11 -10.16
CA ASN A 8 2.57 -8.19 -9.84
C ASN A 8 3.06 -9.05 -8.68
N ASN A 9 2.23 -9.19 -7.62
CA ASN A 9 2.55 -10.00 -6.44
C ASN A 9 3.91 -9.63 -5.81
N PHE A 10 4.25 -8.36 -5.76
CA PHE A 10 5.60 -7.82 -5.63
C PHE A 10 6.51 -8.57 -4.66
N TYR A 11 6.16 -8.70 -3.38
CA TYR A 11 7.05 -9.36 -2.40
C TYR A 11 7.27 -10.84 -2.73
N ALA A 12 6.23 -11.56 -3.13
CA ALA A 12 6.37 -12.96 -3.55
C ALA A 12 7.21 -13.09 -4.84
N SER A 13 7.12 -12.10 -5.74
CA SER A 13 7.95 -12.04 -6.94
C SER A 13 9.41 -11.73 -6.61
N CYS A 14 9.69 -10.87 -5.63
CA CYS A 14 11.06 -10.63 -5.14
C CYS A 14 11.71 -11.93 -4.62
N GLU A 15 10.98 -12.72 -3.82
CA GLU A 15 11.49 -13.99 -3.33
C GLU A 15 11.82 -14.98 -4.50
N ARG A 16 10.99 -14.98 -5.54
CA ARG A 16 11.19 -15.82 -6.74
C ARG A 16 12.40 -15.42 -7.58
N VAL A 17 12.73 -14.11 -7.63
CA VAL A 17 13.91 -13.63 -8.37
C VAL A 17 15.19 -14.28 -7.84
N PHE A 18 15.31 -14.43 -6.53
CA PHE A 18 16.50 -15.02 -5.88
C PHE A 18 16.38 -16.52 -5.67
N ASN A 19 15.19 -17.08 -5.86
CA ASN A 19 14.96 -18.52 -5.78
C ASN A 19 14.00 -18.99 -6.88
N PRO A 20 14.50 -19.25 -8.10
CA PRO A 20 13.68 -19.70 -9.23
C PRO A 20 12.92 -21.03 -8.99
N THR A 21 13.33 -21.83 -8.03
CA THR A 21 12.62 -23.08 -7.68
C THR A 21 11.22 -22.82 -7.12
N LEU A 22 10.91 -21.57 -6.74
CA LEU A 22 9.59 -21.15 -6.28
C LEU A 22 8.60 -20.84 -7.42
N ILE A 23 9.03 -20.90 -8.68
CA ILE A 23 8.14 -20.70 -9.84
C ILE A 23 7.13 -21.84 -9.89
N GLY A 24 5.84 -21.52 -10.00
CA GLY A 24 4.75 -22.50 -9.99
C GLY A 24 4.37 -23.04 -8.61
N ILE A 25 5.09 -22.67 -7.55
CA ILE A 25 4.78 -23.06 -6.17
C ILE A 25 3.99 -21.95 -5.47
N PRO A 26 2.97 -22.26 -4.64
CA PRO A 26 2.31 -21.27 -3.82
C PRO A 26 3.29 -20.61 -2.85
N VAL A 27 3.38 -19.28 -2.91
CA VAL A 27 4.24 -18.46 -2.05
C VAL A 27 3.39 -17.42 -1.34
N VAL A 28 3.61 -17.26 -0.03
CA VAL A 28 3.07 -16.15 0.76
C VAL A 28 4.20 -15.45 1.51
N VAL A 29 4.04 -14.15 1.69
CA VAL A 29 4.91 -13.35 2.56
C VAL A 29 4.07 -12.81 3.70
N LEU A 30 4.57 -12.95 4.92
CA LEU A 30 3.89 -12.54 6.13
C LEU A 30 4.34 -11.13 6.56
N SER A 31 3.48 -10.48 7.34
CA SER A 31 3.77 -9.16 7.94
C SER A 31 4.85 -9.25 9.03
N ASN A 32 5.21 -8.12 9.60
CA ASN A 32 6.02 -8.10 10.82
C ASN A 32 5.42 -9.05 11.89
N ASN A 33 6.28 -9.80 12.57
CA ASN A 33 5.93 -10.84 13.56
C ASN A 33 5.12 -12.01 12.96
N ASP A 34 5.20 -12.19 11.64
CA ASP A 34 4.57 -13.30 10.89
C ASP A 34 3.05 -13.45 11.13
N GLY A 35 2.39 -12.35 11.50
CA GLY A 35 0.97 -12.39 11.91
C GLY A 35 0.00 -12.60 10.76
N CYS A 36 0.16 -11.88 9.65
CA CYS A 36 -0.81 -11.87 8.55
C CYS A 36 -0.14 -11.94 7.18
N VAL A 37 -0.84 -12.51 6.21
CA VAL A 37 -0.40 -12.59 4.81
C VAL A 37 -0.49 -11.21 4.15
N ILE A 38 0.64 -10.64 3.73
CA ILE A 38 0.73 -9.34 3.06
C ILE A 38 1.08 -9.42 1.58
N ALA A 39 1.55 -10.57 1.09
CA ALA A 39 1.70 -10.83 -0.34
C ALA A 39 1.44 -12.30 -0.66
N ARG A 40 0.97 -12.57 -1.87
CA ARG A 40 0.61 -13.91 -2.33
C ARG A 40 0.94 -14.07 -3.80
N SER A 41 1.54 -15.20 -4.16
CA SER A 41 1.65 -15.61 -5.56
C SER A 41 0.27 -15.96 -6.16
N ASN A 42 0.19 -16.09 -7.48
CA ASN A 42 -1.07 -16.46 -8.13
C ASN A 42 -1.54 -17.86 -7.72
N GLU A 43 -0.62 -18.77 -7.51
CA GLU A 43 -0.90 -20.13 -7.02
C GLU A 43 -1.48 -20.07 -5.59
N ALA A 44 -0.94 -19.22 -4.71
CA ALA A 44 -1.48 -19.03 -3.37
C ALA A 44 -2.88 -18.38 -3.38
N LYS A 45 -3.15 -17.48 -4.33
CA LYS A 45 -4.50 -16.93 -4.55
C LYS A 45 -5.48 -17.99 -5.04
N ALA A 46 -5.04 -18.89 -5.95
CA ALA A 46 -5.88 -19.93 -6.53
C ALA A 46 -6.35 -20.97 -5.50
N ILE A 47 -5.55 -21.26 -4.47
CA ILE A 47 -5.93 -22.15 -3.35
C ILE A 47 -6.76 -21.45 -2.26
N GLY A 48 -7.14 -20.18 -2.47
CA GLY A 48 -8.11 -19.46 -1.62
C GLY A 48 -7.49 -18.71 -0.43
N ILE A 49 -6.18 -18.48 -0.37
CA ILE A 49 -5.57 -17.67 0.71
C ILE A 49 -5.91 -16.18 0.47
N PRO A 50 -6.65 -15.49 1.37
CA PRO A 50 -7.01 -14.08 1.19
C PRO A 50 -5.87 -13.11 1.60
N MET A 51 -5.94 -11.86 1.13
CA MET A 51 -5.06 -10.79 1.60
C MET A 51 -5.42 -10.42 3.04
N GLY A 52 -4.40 -10.26 3.88
CA GLY A 52 -4.60 -9.96 5.30
C GLY A 52 -5.01 -11.18 6.15
N ALA A 53 -5.00 -12.38 5.58
CA ALA A 53 -5.32 -13.61 6.31
C ALA A 53 -4.40 -13.77 7.54
N PRO A 54 -4.94 -13.99 8.75
CA PRO A 54 -4.13 -14.38 9.88
C PRO A 54 -3.43 -15.72 9.60
N ALA A 55 -2.10 -15.76 9.68
CA ALA A 55 -1.32 -16.93 9.24
C ALA A 55 -1.75 -18.21 9.96
N PHE A 56 -2.02 -18.13 11.27
CA PHE A 56 -2.40 -19.29 12.09
C PHE A 56 -3.73 -19.93 11.65
N GLU A 57 -4.67 -19.16 11.13
CA GLU A 57 -5.94 -19.71 10.63
C GLU A 57 -5.77 -20.52 9.33
N TYR A 58 -4.72 -20.21 8.57
CA TYR A 58 -4.46 -20.80 7.25
C TYR A 58 -3.32 -21.83 7.24
N GLU A 59 -2.74 -22.17 8.40
CA GLU A 59 -1.68 -23.17 8.50
C GLU A 59 -2.07 -24.52 7.89
N HIS A 60 -3.33 -24.93 8.04
CA HIS A 60 -3.85 -26.19 7.46
C HIS A 60 -3.74 -26.18 5.92
N LEU A 61 -4.01 -25.04 5.26
CA LEU A 61 -3.80 -24.88 3.82
C LEU A 61 -2.31 -24.82 3.47
N PHE A 62 -1.51 -24.14 4.29
CA PHE A 62 -0.07 -24.07 4.07
C PHE A 62 0.56 -25.45 4.05
N ARG A 63 0.20 -26.31 5.00
CA ARG A 63 0.67 -27.70 5.06
C ARG A 63 0.13 -28.54 3.89
N ARG A 64 -1.17 -28.49 3.63
CA ARG A 64 -1.85 -29.28 2.59
C ARG A 64 -1.28 -29.03 1.20
N TYR A 65 -1.06 -27.76 0.85
CA TYR A 65 -0.61 -27.34 -0.48
C TYR A 65 0.89 -27.03 -0.55
N LYS A 66 1.65 -27.37 0.49
CA LYS A 66 3.11 -27.15 0.58
C LYS A 66 3.48 -25.69 0.25
N VAL A 67 2.69 -24.73 0.75
CA VAL A 67 2.91 -23.30 0.56
C VAL A 67 4.26 -22.91 1.15
N LYS A 68 5.06 -22.17 0.38
CA LYS A 68 6.27 -21.56 0.90
C LYS A 68 5.95 -20.25 1.60
N VAL A 69 6.28 -20.18 2.87
CA VAL A 69 6.00 -19.05 3.75
C VAL A 69 7.30 -18.30 4.02
N PHE A 70 7.28 -17.00 3.82
CA PHE A 70 8.43 -16.12 4.08
C PHE A 70 8.02 -15.01 5.06
N SER A 71 8.91 -14.69 5.99
CA SER A 71 8.84 -13.44 6.74
C SER A 71 9.18 -12.26 5.84
N ALA A 72 8.61 -11.08 6.11
CA ALA A 72 8.86 -9.90 5.27
C ALA A 72 10.33 -9.46 5.31
N ASN A 73 10.96 -9.40 4.16
CA ASN A 73 12.30 -8.83 3.95
C ASN A 73 12.20 -7.43 3.31
N PHE A 74 11.77 -6.43 4.10
CA PHE A 74 11.57 -5.08 3.58
C PHE A 74 12.84 -4.42 3.00
N PRO A 75 14.07 -4.66 3.50
CA PRO A 75 15.28 -4.19 2.83
C PRO A 75 15.43 -4.72 1.41
N LEU A 76 15.20 -6.01 1.18
CA LEU A 76 15.22 -6.63 -0.14
C LEU A 76 14.14 -6.00 -1.05
N TYR A 77 12.90 -5.89 -0.56
CA TYR A 77 11.79 -5.35 -1.35
C TYR A 77 12.01 -3.88 -1.69
N GLY A 78 12.58 -3.10 -0.76
CA GLY A 78 12.97 -1.72 -1.00
C GLY A 78 14.07 -1.58 -2.07
N ASP A 79 15.05 -2.49 -2.10
CA ASP A 79 16.09 -2.52 -3.12
C ASP A 79 15.51 -2.86 -4.49
N MET A 80 14.70 -3.93 -4.58
CA MET A 80 14.04 -4.33 -5.83
C MET A 80 13.10 -3.23 -6.36
N SER A 81 12.36 -2.55 -5.48
CA SER A 81 11.56 -1.39 -5.85
C SER A 81 12.42 -0.30 -6.50
N ARG A 82 13.53 0.10 -5.86
CA ARG A 82 14.45 1.11 -6.42
C ARG A 82 14.95 0.74 -7.81
N ARG A 83 15.29 -0.54 -8.03
CA ARG A 83 15.73 -1.03 -9.37
C ARG A 83 14.65 -0.88 -10.42
N VAL A 84 13.40 -1.31 -10.10
CA VAL A 84 12.25 -1.13 -11.00
C VAL A 84 12.02 0.35 -11.29
N MET A 85 11.93 1.20 -10.25
CA MET A 85 11.65 2.63 -10.39
C MET A 85 12.76 3.36 -11.17
N SER A 86 14.03 2.98 -10.97
CA SER A 86 15.16 3.52 -11.74
C SER A 86 15.11 3.15 -13.22
N LEU A 87 14.66 1.94 -13.57
CA LEU A 87 14.46 1.58 -14.99
C LEU A 87 13.26 2.33 -15.59
N LEU A 88 12.20 2.52 -14.82
CA LEU A 88 11.00 3.25 -15.26
C LEU A 88 11.27 4.73 -15.51
N SER A 89 12.22 5.36 -14.82
CA SER A 89 12.57 6.77 -15.03
C SER A 89 13.13 7.06 -16.44
N ASN A 90 13.55 6.04 -17.19
CA ASN A 90 13.96 6.20 -18.61
C ASN A 90 12.80 6.37 -19.57
N TYR A 91 11.56 6.14 -19.14
CA TYR A 91 10.37 6.17 -19.98
C TYR A 91 9.55 7.46 -19.85
N SER A 92 9.81 8.27 -18.83
CA SER A 92 9.21 9.62 -18.67
C SER A 92 10.07 10.44 -17.74
N PRO A 93 10.25 11.74 -18.00
CA PRO A 93 10.89 12.66 -17.05
C PRO A 93 10.06 12.92 -15.79
N HIS A 94 8.76 12.66 -15.85
CA HIS A 94 7.82 12.88 -14.76
C HIS A 94 7.34 11.56 -14.19
N GLN A 95 7.89 11.18 -13.04
CA GLN A 95 7.62 9.95 -12.33
C GLN A 95 7.10 10.24 -10.92
N GLU A 96 6.00 9.61 -10.53
CA GLU A 96 5.52 9.56 -9.15
C GLU A 96 5.61 8.13 -8.61
N ILE A 97 6.51 7.89 -7.67
CA ILE A 97 6.56 6.63 -6.93
C ILE A 97 5.41 6.63 -5.92
N TYR A 98 4.30 5.98 -6.30
CA TYR A 98 3.06 5.97 -5.52
C TYR A 98 3.12 5.02 -4.33
N SER A 99 3.76 3.87 -4.50
CA SER A 99 4.00 2.87 -3.45
C SER A 99 5.32 2.13 -3.69
N ILE A 100 5.60 1.11 -2.88
CA ILE A 100 6.78 0.25 -3.07
C ILE A 100 6.72 -0.56 -4.38
N ASP A 101 5.53 -0.76 -4.93
CA ASP A 101 5.25 -1.62 -6.08
C ASP A 101 4.50 -0.90 -7.21
N GLU A 102 4.09 0.35 -7.02
CA GLU A 102 3.33 1.13 -8.02
C GLU A 102 4.00 2.46 -8.35
N CYS A 103 3.97 2.83 -9.62
CA CYS A 103 4.54 4.06 -10.15
C CYS A 103 3.62 4.65 -11.22
N PHE A 104 3.38 5.96 -11.14
CA PHE A 104 2.78 6.70 -12.25
C PHE A 104 3.86 7.38 -13.08
N LEU A 105 3.70 7.34 -14.40
CA LEU A 105 4.46 8.12 -15.36
C LEU A 105 3.52 9.07 -16.10
N ASN A 106 3.89 10.34 -16.24
CA ASN A 106 3.21 11.24 -17.15
C ASN A 106 3.80 11.07 -18.55
N LEU A 107 2.96 10.66 -19.50
CA LEU A 107 3.34 10.43 -20.90
C LEU A 107 2.94 11.61 -21.81
N GLU A 108 2.72 12.79 -21.24
CA GLU A 108 2.45 14.00 -22.02
C GLU A 108 3.64 14.36 -22.89
N GLY A 109 3.37 14.71 -24.16
CA GLY A 109 4.41 15.01 -25.13
C GLY A 109 5.10 13.79 -25.78
N ILE A 110 4.81 12.57 -25.33
CA ILE A 110 5.35 11.34 -25.89
C ILE A 110 4.42 10.89 -27.04
N ASN A 111 4.89 11.06 -28.27
CA ASN A 111 4.12 10.73 -29.47
C ASN A 111 4.51 9.35 -30.03
N VAL A 112 3.96 8.30 -29.42
CA VAL A 112 4.20 6.90 -29.77
C VAL A 112 2.90 6.10 -29.66
N ASP A 113 2.88 4.90 -30.22
CA ASP A 113 1.84 3.90 -29.94
C ASP A 113 1.94 3.46 -28.46
N LEU A 114 1.04 3.94 -27.62
CA LEU A 114 1.07 3.72 -26.17
C LEU A 114 0.91 2.23 -25.80
N GLN A 115 0.24 1.43 -26.60
CA GLN A 115 0.11 -0.01 -26.37
C GLN A 115 1.45 -0.72 -26.59
N LYS A 116 2.13 -0.42 -27.70
CA LYS A 116 3.46 -0.96 -28.01
C LYS A 116 4.49 -0.48 -27.00
N TYR A 117 4.44 0.80 -26.64
CA TYR A 117 5.33 1.40 -25.63
C TYR A 117 5.19 0.74 -24.27
N GLY A 118 3.95 0.46 -23.83
CA GLY A 118 3.70 -0.28 -22.62
C GLY A 118 4.23 -1.72 -22.65
N LEU A 119 4.08 -2.42 -23.77
CA LEU A 119 4.61 -3.79 -23.93
C LEU A 119 6.15 -3.81 -23.95
N GLU A 120 6.79 -2.84 -24.59
CA GLU A 120 8.25 -2.67 -24.56
C GLU A 120 8.76 -2.39 -23.16
N MET A 121 8.13 -1.43 -22.45
CA MET A 121 8.43 -1.12 -21.07
C MET A 121 8.34 -2.37 -20.19
N LYS A 122 7.25 -3.13 -20.33
CA LYS A 122 7.05 -4.39 -19.62
C LYS A 122 8.20 -5.36 -19.86
N ALA A 123 8.51 -5.63 -21.12
CA ALA A 123 9.59 -6.56 -21.49
C ALA A 123 10.94 -6.13 -20.94
N ARG A 124 11.24 -4.83 -20.97
CA ARG A 124 12.50 -4.26 -20.45
C ARG A 124 12.61 -4.42 -18.95
N ILE A 125 11.54 -4.09 -18.19
CA ILE A 125 11.54 -4.18 -16.73
C ILE A 125 11.63 -5.64 -16.28
N GLU A 126 10.84 -6.53 -16.87
CA GLU A 126 10.85 -7.95 -16.52
C GLU A 126 12.21 -8.60 -16.84
N LYS A 127 12.82 -8.27 -17.98
CA LYS A 127 14.17 -8.73 -18.33
C LYS A 127 15.24 -8.19 -17.36
N GLY A 128 15.12 -6.92 -16.97
CA GLY A 128 16.14 -6.25 -16.14
C GLY A 128 16.06 -6.58 -14.65
N THR A 129 14.88 -6.96 -14.15
CA THR A 129 14.66 -7.16 -12.71
C THR A 129 14.13 -8.54 -12.33
N GLY A 130 13.59 -9.30 -13.27
CA GLY A 130 12.86 -10.54 -13.00
C GLY A 130 11.48 -10.33 -12.36
N ILE A 131 11.05 -9.07 -12.17
CA ILE A 131 9.75 -8.74 -11.55
C ILE A 131 8.69 -8.60 -12.63
N PRO A 132 7.63 -9.42 -12.63
CA PRO A 132 6.52 -9.28 -13.57
C PRO A 132 5.72 -8.00 -13.25
N ILE A 133 5.39 -7.22 -14.30
CA ILE A 133 4.62 -5.99 -14.15
C ILE A 133 3.38 -5.99 -15.01
N SER A 134 2.43 -5.14 -14.66
CA SER A 134 1.27 -4.79 -15.50
C SER A 134 1.19 -3.28 -15.68
N ILE A 135 0.71 -2.84 -16.85
CA ILE A 135 0.67 -1.43 -17.21
C ILE A 135 -0.74 -1.04 -17.62
N GLY A 136 -1.23 0.05 -17.07
CA GLY A 136 -2.49 0.67 -17.47
C GLY A 136 -2.28 2.11 -17.88
N THR A 137 -2.65 2.47 -19.12
CA THR A 137 -2.48 3.82 -19.64
C THR A 137 -3.83 4.46 -19.92
N ALA A 138 -4.03 5.71 -19.48
CA ALA A 138 -5.28 6.43 -19.64
C ALA A 138 -5.11 7.96 -19.49
N PRO A 139 -6.13 8.78 -19.84
CA PRO A 139 -6.08 10.24 -19.69
C PRO A 139 -5.92 10.74 -18.25
N THR A 140 -6.35 9.96 -17.25
CA THR A 140 -6.31 10.32 -15.82
C THR A 140 -5.72 9.21 -14.96
N LYS A 141 -5.28 9.53 -13.74
CA LYS A 141 -4.70 8.56 -12.82
C LYS A 141 -5.70 7.48 -12.40
N ALA A 142 -6.97 7.85 -12.14
CA ALA A 142 -8.00 6.88 -11.78
C ALA A 142 -8.31 5.91 -12.94
N LEU A 143 -8.37 6.40 -14.17
CA LEU A 143 -8.55 5.55 -15.35
C LEU A 143 -7.29 4.69 -15.63
N ALA A 144 -6.09 5.19 -15.38
CA ALA A 144 -4.86 4.40 -15.51
C ALA A 144 -4.85 3.22 -14.52
N LYS A 145 -5.33 3.42 -13.28
CA LYS A 145 -5.53 2.30 -12.33
C LYS A 145 -6.58 1.30 -12.80
N LEU A 146 -7.67 1.77 -13.39
CA LEU A 146 -8.68 0.89 -13.99
C LEU A 146 -8.10 0.09 -15.17
N ALA A 147 -7.34 0.75 -16.06
CA ALA A 147 -6.65 0.09 -17.18
C ALA A 147 -5.67 -0.97 -16.68
N ASN A 148 -4.87 -0.67 -15.66
CA ASN A 148 -3.95 -1.62 -15.05
C ASN A 148 -4.68 -2.85 -14.46
N ARG A 149 -5.82 -2.65 -13.81
CA ARG A 149 -6.64 -3.74 -13.30
C ARG A 149 -7.16 -4.65 -14.43
N ILE A 150 -7.52 -4.08 -15.58
CA ILE A 150 -7.91 -4.84 -16.78
C ILE A 150 -6.71 -5.63 -17.30
N ALA A 151 -5.53 -4.98 -17.42
CA ALA A 151 -4.29 -5.64 -17.87
C ALA A 151 -3.93 -6.85 -16.99
N LYS A 152 -4.10 -6.74 -15.66
CA LYS A 152 -3.89 -7.84 -14.72
C LYS A 152 -4.92 -8.96 -14.82
N LYS A 153 -6.17 -8.61 -15.07
CA LYS A 153 -7.28 -9.58 -15.10
C LYS A 153 -7.32 -10.37 -16.40
N PHE A 154 -6.91 -9.74 -17.51
CA PHE A 154 -6.96 -10.30 -18.87
C PHE A 154 -5.57 -10.28 -19.52
N PRO A 155 -4.56 -10.96 -18.93
CA PRO A 155 -3.19 -10.90 -19.43
C PRO A 155 -3.01 -11.54 -20.80
N ASN A 156 -3.83 -12.53 -21.17
CA ASN A 156 -3.76 -13.19 -22.47
C ASN A 156 -4.22 -12.27 -23.61
N GLU A 157 -5.23 -11.43 -23.35
CA GLU A 157 -5.79 -10.49 -24.34
C GLU A 157 -5.00 -9.20 -24.43
N THR A 158 -4.38 -8.77 -23.34
CA THR A 158 -3.70 -7.47 -23.24
C THR A 158 -2.18 -7.54 -23.30
N GLY A 159 -1.60 -8.73 -23.18
CA GLY A 159 -0.17 -8.90 -22.98
C GLY A 159 0.33 -8.32 -21.64
N GLY A 160 -0.58 -7.92 -20.74
CA GLY A 160 -0.27 -7.23 -19.47
C GLY A 160 -0.11 -5.71 -19.61
N SER A 161 -0.46 -5.12 -20.76
CA SER A 161 -0.57 -3.67 -20.99
C SER A 161 -1.92 -3.34 -21.58
N TYR A 162 -2.62 -2.33 -21.06
CA TYR A 162 -3.92 -1.91 -21.58
C TYR A 162 -4.06 -0.39 -21.61
N VAL A 163 -4.59 0.12 -22.74
CA VAL A 163 -4.74 1.56 -22.95
C VAL A 163 -6.23 1.91 -23.07
N ILE A 164 -6.70 2.83 -22.22
CA ILE A 164 -8.01 3.48 -22.33
C ILE A 164 -7.79 4.85 -23.00
N ASP A 165 -7.89 4.90 -24.32
CA ASP A 165 -7.64 6.06 -25.17
C ASP A 165 -8.90 6.56 -25.90
N THR A 166 -10.01 5.80 -25.82
CA THR A 166 -11.28 6.15 -26.45
C THR A 166 -12.42 6.14 -25.44
N GLU A 167 -13.48 6.91 -25.74
CA GLU A 167 -14.68 6.96 -24.92
C GLU A 167 -15.37 5.59 -24.83
N GLU A 168 -15.37 4.83 -25.91
CA GLU A 168 -15.92 3.47 -25.93
C GLU A 168 -15.19 2.55 -24.94
N LYS A 169 -13.85 2.55 -24.96
CA LYS A 169 -13.05 1.76 -24.00
C LYS A 169 -13.29 2.22 -22.56
N ARG A 170 -13.41 3.52 -22.32
CA ARG A 170 -13.70 4.09 -21.00
C ARG A 170 -15.05 3.59 -20.48
N ILE A 171 -16.11 3.73 -21.25
CA ILE A 171 -17.46 3.28 -20.86
C ILE A 171 -17.49 1.76 -20.63
N LYS A 172 -16.86 0.97 -21.51
CA LYS A 172 -16.77 -0.48 -21.35
C LYS A 172 -16.06 -0.85 -20.04
N ALA A 173 -14.94 -0.20 -19.73
CA ALA A 173 -14.19 -0.42 -18.49
C ALA A 173 -15.02 -0.03 -17.24
N LEU A 174 -15.71 1.11 -17.26
CA LEU A 174 -16.56 1.56 -16.15
C LEU A 174 -17.76 0.62 -15.90
N LYS A 175 -18.37 0.09 -16.95
CA LYS A 175 -19.46 -0.93 -16.85
C LYS A 175 -18.95 -2.25 -16.25
N TRP A 176 -17.71 -2.61 -16.48
CA TRP A 176 -17.11 -3.83 -15.95
C TRP A 176 -16.73 -3.70 -14.47
N LEU A 177 -16.15 -2.57 -14.02
CA LEU A 177 -15.63 -2.38 -12.67
C LEU A 177 -16.76 -2.25 -11.63
N LYS A 178 -16.65 -2.98 -10.50
CA LYS A 178 -17.53 -2.79 -9.35
C LYS A 178 -17.14 -1.52 -8.58
N VAL A 179 -18.10 -0.87 -7.90
CA VAL A 179 -17.81 0.36 -7.11
C VAL A 179 -16.81 0.13 -5.97
N GLU A 180 -16.84 -1.03 -5.34
CA GLU A 180 -15.90 -1.39 -4.25
C GLU A 180 -14.45 -1.54 -4.73
N ASP A 181 -14.27 -1.72 -6.03
CA ASP A 181 -12.98 -1.90 -6.69
C ASP A 181 -12.42 -0.61 -7.29
N ILE A 182 -13.17 0.48 -7.23
CA ILE A 182 -12.69 1.80 -7.67
C ILE A 182 -11.58 2.27 -6.71
N TRP A 183 -10.46 2.71 -7.27
CA TRP A 183 -9.39 3.32 -6.49
C TRP A 183 -9.92 4.47 -5.64
N GLY A 184 -9.64 4.49 -4.33
CA GLY A 184 -10.14 5.52 -3.42
C GLY A 184 -11.54 5.28 -2.84
N VAL A 185 -12.26 4.26 -3.31
CA VAL A 185 -13.55 3.83 -2.73
C VAL A 185 -13.30 2.76 -1.67
N GLY A 186 -13.19 3.17 -0.40
CA GLY A 186 -13.08 2.26 0.73
C GLY A 186 -14.43 1.66 1.14
N ARG A 187 -14.41 0.68 2.04
CA ARG A 187 -15.60 -0.06 2.52
C ARG A 187 -16.78 0.83 2.93
N ARG A 188 -16.52 1.96 3.60
CA ARG A 188 -17.58 2.90 4.03
C ARG A 188 -18.27 3.57 2.84
N ASN A 189 -17.51 4.02 1.85
CA ASN A 189 -18.06 4.64 0.65
C ASN A 189 -18.75 3.62 -0.25
N ALA A 190 -18.21 2.40 -0.38
CA ALA A 190 -18.87 1.32 -1.10
C ALA A 190 -20.25 1.02 -0.51
N LYS A 191 -20.39 0.93 0.83
CA LYS A 191 -21.70 0.74 1.49
C LYS A 191 -22.70 1.85 1.17
N LYS A 192 -22.24 3.13 1.13
CA LYS A 192 -23.11 4.26 0.76
C LYS A 192 -23.58 4.17 -0.69
N LEU A 193 -22.69 3.77 -1.61
CA LEU A 193 -23.02 3.59 -3.03
C LEU A 193 -24.01 2.45 -3.25
N TYR A 194 -23.79 1.30 -2.61
CA TYR A 194 -24.73 0.18 -2.65
C TYR A 194 -26.13 0.55 -2.13
N ALA A 195 -26.21 1.34 -1.06
CA ALA A 195 -27.47 1.76 -0.47
C ALA A 195 -28.35 2.61 -1.42
N ILE A 196 -27.77 3.21 -2.45
CA ILE A 196 -28.48 3.98 -3.48
C ILE A 196 -28.56 3.26 -4.83
N GLY A 197 -28.23 1.96 -4.88
CA GLY A 197 -28.30 1.15 -6.10
C GLY A 197 -27.14 1.32 -7.06
N ALA A 198 -26.05 1.98 -6.67
CA ALA A 198 -24.85 2.10 -7.50
C ALA A 198 -23.91 0.91 -7.26
N TYR A 199 -23.84 0.00 -8.23
CA TYR A 199 -23.06 -1.24 -8.14
C TYR A 199 -21.80 -1.23 -8.99
N LYS A 200 -21.80 -0.47 -10.09
CA LYS A 200 -20.70 -0.37 -11.05
C LYS A 200 -20.08 1.03 -11.05
N ALA A 201 -18.85 1.12 -11.52
CA ALA A 201 -18.17 2.42 -11.64
C ALA A 201 -18.95 3.39 -12.55
N ILE A 202 -19.63 2.89 -13.57
CA ILE A 202 -20.49 3.72 -14.44
C ILE A 202 -21.65 4.34 -13.64
N ASP A 203 -22.23 3.62 -12.67
CA ASP A 203 -23.31 4.15 -11.84
C ASP A 203 -22.81 5.30 -10.97
N PHE A 204 -21.60 5.13 -10.35
CA PHE A 204 -20.95 6.19 -9.58
C PHE A 204 -20.64 7.43 -10.42
N VAL A 205 -20.15 7.26 -11.64
CA VAL A 205 -19.83 8.36 -12.56
C VAL A 205 -21.08 9.16 -12.94
N ASN A 206 -22.26 8.53 -13.00
CA ASN A 206 -23.53 9.13 -13.36
C ASN A 206 -24.25 9.80 -12.18
N LEU A 207 -23.78 9.68 -10.94
CA LEU A 207 -24.35 10.37 -9.79
C LEU A 207 -24.20 11.90 -9.93
N SER A 208 -25.12 12.65 -9.32
CA SER A 208 -24.99 14.10 -9.25
C SER A 208 -23.77 14.52 -8.44
N GLU A 209 -23.06 15.53 -8.89
CA GLU A 209 -21.87 16.06 -8.20
C GLU A 209 -22.20 16.53 -6.78
N ALA A 210 -23.41 17.10 -6.59
CA ALA A 210 -23.88 17.52 -5.28
C ALA A 210 -23.99 16.34 -4.30
N TRP A 211 -24.51 15.18 -4.75
CA TRP A 211 -24.57 13.98 -3.92
C TRP A 211 -23.18 13.46 -3.58
N VAL A 212 -22.30 13.38 -4.57
CA VAL A 212 -20.91 12.90 -4.37
C VAL A 212 -20.15 13.81 -3.41
N LEU A 213 -20.23 15.13 -3.58
CA LEU A 213 -19.58 16.09 -2.70
C LEU A 213 -20.08 15.98 -1.24
N LYS A 214 -21.40 15.86 -1.05
CA LYS A 214 -22.01 15.72 0.28
C LYS A 214 -21.62 14.42 0.99
N ASN A 215 -21.54 13.30 0.28
CA ASN A 215 -21.36 11.96 0.87
C ASN A 215 -19.93 11.44 0.86
N MET A 216 -19.09 11.91 -0.09
CA MET A 216 -17.72 11.41 -0.31
C MET A 216 -16.67 12.52 -0.31
N THR A 217 -17.08 13.77 -0.01
CA THR A 217 -16.24 14.97 0.04
C THR A 217 -15.63 15.36 -1.33
N ILE A 218 -14.76 16.36 -1.32
CA ILE A 218 -14.05 16.80 -2.54
C ILE A 218 -13.19 15.70 -3.16
N THR A 219 -12.66 14.79 -2.34
CA THR A 219 -11.88 13.65 -2.82
C THR A 219 -12.73 12.73 -3.70
N GLY A 220 -13.99 12.47 -3.29
CA GLY A 220 -14.92 11.68 -4.11
C GLY A 220 -15.31 12.38 -5.41
N LEU A 221 -15.50 13.70 -5.37
CA LEU A 221 -15.81 14.50 -6.56
C LEU A 221 -14.65 14.53 -7.56
N ASN A 222 -13.41 14.70 -7.09
CA ASN A 222 -12.23 14.63 -7.94
C ASN A 222 -12.09 13.23 -8.57
N LEU A 223 -12.31 12.18 -7.81
CA LEU A 223 -12.33 10.82 -8.33
C LEU A 223 -13.39 10.60 -9.41
N GLN A 224 -14.60 11.12 -9.22
CA GLN A 224 -15.67 11.06 -10.21
C GLN A 224 -15.26 11.78 -11.51
N LYS A 225 -14.67 12.98 -11.42
CA LYS A 225 -14.16 13.73 -12.57
C LYS A 225 -13.03 12.99 -13.29
N ASP A 226 -12.10 12.44 -12.55
CA ASP A 226 -11.02 11.60 -13.12
C ASP A 226 -11.59 10.42 -13.91
N LEU A 227 -12.61 9.72 -13.38
CA LEU A 227 -13.27 8.62 -14.09
C LEU A 227 -14.09 9.10 -15.29
N LYS A 228 -14.51 10.38 -15.33
CA LYS A 228 -15.10 11.01 -16.51
C LYS A 228 -14.06 11.38 -17.58
N GLY A 229 -12.77 11.25 -17.28
CA GLY A 229 -11.67 11.62 -18.17
C GLY A 229 -11.17 13.06 -17.97
N ILE A 230 -11.63 13.75 -16.93
CA ILE A 230 -11.21 15.11 -16.59
C ILE A 230 -10.12 15.02 -15.52
N PRO A 231 -8.85 15.33 -15.82
CA PRO A 231 -7.76 15.17 -14.86
C PRO A 231 -7.89 16.18 -13.71
N THR A 232 -8.07 15.66 -12.50
CA THR A 232 -8.19 16.44 -11.27
C THR A 232 -7.28 15.93 -10.15
N ILE A 233 -6.75 14.72 -10.30
CA ILE A 233 -5.78 14.14 -9.38
C ILE A 233 -4.40 14.28 -10.02
N GLU A 234 -3.68 15.31 -9.59
CA GLU A 234 -2.35 15.62 -10.10
C GLU A 234 -1.29 14.61 -9.61
N MET A 235 -0.14 14.61 -10.28
CA MET A 235 1.04 13.89 -9.79
C MET A 235 1.63 14.64 -8.59
N VAL A 236 2.03 13.85 -7.59
CA VAL A 236 2.61 14.39 -6.34
C VAL A 236 4.13 14.24 -6.41
N GLU A 237 4.83 15.36 -6.26
CA GLU A 237 6.27 15.33 -6.06
C GLU A 237 6.61 14.78 -4.67
N PRO A 238 7.75 14.06 -4.53
CA PRO A 238 8.16 13.52 -3.24
C PRO A 238 8.43 14.64 -2.24
N GLU A 239 7.53 14.82 -1.27
CA GLU A 239 7.74 15.73 -0.14
C GLU A 239 8.37 15.01 1.05
N LYS A 240 9.08 15.78 1.89
CA LYS A 240 9.52 15.29 3.20
C LYS A 240 8.31 14.87 4.04
N LYS A 241 8.40 13.72 4.67
CA LYS A 241 7.31 13.21 5.53
C LYS A 241 7.05 14.18 6.68
N LYS A 242 5.80 14.64 6.82
CA LYS A 242 5.36 15.52 7.92
C LYS A 242 5.31 14.81 9.27
N SER A 243 5.23 13.48 9.27
CA SER A 243 5.28 12.64 10.47
C SER A 243 6.07 11.36 10.19
N ILE A 244 6.83 10.91 11.18
CA ILE A 244 7.59 9.66 11.16
C ILE A 244 7.13 8.86 12.37
N GLY A 245 6.81 7.59 12.17
CA GLY A 245 6.35 6.71 13.24
C GLY A 245 6.96 5.31 13.15
N THR A 246 7.06 4.68 14.32
CA THR A 246 7.41 3.26 14.44
C THR A 246 6.46 2.63 15.45
N SER A 247 5.77 1.59 15.06
CA SER A 247 4.90 0.80 15.93
C SER A 247 5.01 -0.69 15.58
N ARG A 248 4.84 -1.54 16.55
CA ARG A 248 4.82 -2.99 16.40
C ARG A 248 3.82 -3.59 17.39
N THR A 249 3.14 -4.64 16.99
CA THR A 249 2.54 -5.59 17.93
C THR A 249 3.65 -6.49 18.48
N PHE A 250 3.58 -6.85 19.74
CA PHE A 250 4.58 -7.70 20.38
C PHE A 250 4.25 -9.18 20.12
N GLU A 251 5.26 -10.04 20.12
CA GLU A 251 5.08 -11.48 19.96
C GLU A 251 4.26 -12.06 21.13
N THR A 252 4.62 -11.66 22.36
CA THR A 252 3.91 -11.98 23.59
C THR A 252 3.39 -10.69 24.24
N ASP A 253 2.37 -10.83 25.10
CA ASP A 253 1.84 -9.68 25.84
C ASP A 253 2.85 -9.21 26.90
N LEU A 254 3.15 -7.92 26.91
CA LEU A 254 4.05 -7.29 27.88
C LEU A 254 3.26 -6.81 29.11
N ARG A 255 3.83 -6.95 30.30
CA ARG A 255 3.13 -6.64 31.57
C ARG A 255 3.86 -5.62 32.42
N SER A 256 5.19 -5.62 32.37
CA SER A 256 6.01 -4.73 33.19
C SER A 256 6.30 -3.43 32.48
N PHE A 257 6.49 -2.38 33.29
CA PHE A 257 6.91 -1.08 32.78
C PHE A 257 8.26 -1.16 32.04
N ASP A 258 9.18 -1.96 32.56
CA ASP A 258 10.53 -2.07 32.00
C ASP A 258 10.54 -2.75 30.64
N GLU A 259 9.73 -3.81 30.43
CA GLU A 259 9.56 -4.46 29.13
C GLU A 259 9.02 -3.46 28.09
N VAL A 260 7.97 -2.72 28.42
CA VAL A 260 7.38 -1.73 27.52
C VAL A 260 8.35 -0.58 27.25
N ARG A 261 9.08 -0.12 28.27
CA ARG A 261 10.10 0.93 28.17
C ARG A 261 11.21 0.54 27.19
N GLU A 262 11.69 -0.68 27.25
CA GLU A 262 12.70 -1.20 26.31
C GLU A 262 12.23 -1.14 24.87
N ARG A 263 10.97 -1.55 24.59
CA ARG A 263 10.39 -1.47 23.25
C ARG A 263 10.22 -0.04 22.78
N ILE A 264 9.74 0.85 23.62
CA ILE A 264 9.62 2.30 23.32
C ILE A 264 11.00 2.90 23.03
N THR A 265 12.05 2.52 23.76
CA THR A 265 13.43 2.94 23.48
C THR A 265 13.85 2.55 22.07
N THR A 266 13.66 1.28 21.71
CA THR A 266 14.00 0.77 20.39
C THR A 266 13.23 1.49 19.27
N PHE A 267 11.91 1.67 19.41
CA PHE A 267 11.08 2.32 18.41
C PHE A 267 11.38 3.81 18.27
N THR A 268 11.71 4.47 19.37
CA THR A 268 12.13 5.87 19.35
C THR A 268 13.48 6.03 18.65
N SER A 269 14.44 5.13 18.91
CA SER A 269 15.74 5.13 18.25
C SER A 269 15.61 4.94 16.74
N MET A 270 14.80 4.00 16.29
CA MET A 270 14.50 3.79 14.86
C MET A 270 13.82 5.02 14.23
N SER A 271 12.94 5.70 14.97
CA SER A 271 12.29 6.92 14.47
C SER A 271 13.26 8.11 14.39
N ALA A 272 14.17 8.22 15.36
CA ALA A 272 15.24 9.23 15.36
C ALA A 272 16.22 9.06 14.18
N GLU A 273 16.55 7.81 13.83
CA GLU A 273 17.35 7.50 12.66
C GLU A 273 16.69 8.00 11.37
N LYS A 274 15.40 7.68 11.16
CA LYS A 274 14.63 8.16 10.01
C LYS A 274 14.49 9.69 9.95
N LEU A 275 14.44 10.37 11.11
CA LEU A 275 14.46 11.83 11.16
C LEU A 275 15.79 12.40 10.63
N ARG A 276 16.92 11.81 11.04
CA ARG A 276 18.25 12.21 10.55
C ARG A 276 18.44 11.93 9.07
N GLU A 277 18.01 10.76 8.58
CA GLU A 277 18.03 10.41 7.15
C GLU A 277 17.26 11.45 6.31
N GLN A 278 16.12 11.93 6.82
CA GLN A 278 15.32 12.95 6.16
C GLN A 278 15.85 14.39 6.36
N ASN A 279 16.88 14.62 7.18
CA ASN A 279 17.33 15.94 7.63
C ASN A 279 16.18 16.76 8.25
N SER A 280 15.47 16.15 9.20
CA SER A 280 14.31 16.74 9.88
C SER A 280 14.47 16.69 11.40
N PHE A 281 13.68 17.52 12.10
CA PHE A 281 13.67 17.62 13.54
C PHE A 281 12.27 17.41 14.10
N CYS A 282 12.18 16.68 15.19
CA CYS A 282 10.95 16.46 15.94
C CYS A 282 10.61 17.67 16.81
N LYS A 283 9.37 18.14 16.73
CA LYS A 283 8.81 19.22 17.58
C LYS A 283 7.74 18.69 18.52
N ARG A 284 7.08 17.59 18.12
CA ARG A 284 6.02 16.92 18.89
C ARG A 284 6.23 15.41 18.79
N LEU A 285 6.28 14.77 19.94
CA LEU A 285 6.40 13.31 20.05
C LEU A 285 5.07 12.75 20.56
N ILE A 286 4.59 11.69 19.91
CA ILE A 286 3.42 10.94 20.38
C ILE A 286 3.88 9.57 20.84
N VAL A 287 3.56 9.22 22.07
CA VAL A 287 3.74 7.88 22.63
C VAL A 287 2.37 7.26 22.83
N PHE A 288 2.20 6.04 22.38
CA PHE A 288 0.96 5.27 22.58
C PHE A 288 1.29 3.80 22.85
N ILE A 289 0.45 3.17 23.64
CA ILE A 289 0.49 1.74 23.95
C ILE A 289 -0.93 1.20 23.88
N GLY A 290 -1.09 -0.10 23.68
CA GLY A 290 -2.43 -0.68 23.58
C GLY A 290 -2.49 -2.13 23.99
N THR A 291 -3.67 -2.56 24.47
CA THR A 291 -4.01 -3.94 24.73
C THR A 291 -4.43 -4.66 23.43
N ASN A 292 -4.60 -5.99 23.46
CA ASN A 292 -5.05 -6.74 22.31
C ASN A 292 -6.56 -6.58 22.07
N PRO A 293 -7.01 -5.92 20.97
CA PRO A 293 -8.43 -5.70 20.73
C PRO A 293 -9.25 -6.97 20.47
N PHE A 294 -8.59 -8.08 20.15
CA PHE A 294 -9.25 -9.37 19.86
C PHE A 294 -9.51 -10.19 21.14
N LYS A 295 -9.00 -9.75 22.26
CA LYS A 295 -9.27 -10.36 23.59
C LYS A 295 -10.39 -9.59 24.29
N GLU A 296 -11.63 -9.77 23.86
CA GLU A 296 -12.80 -9.00 24.30
C GLU A 296 -13.09 -9.11 25.80
N HIS A 297 -12.66 -10.19 26.46
CA HIS A 297 -12.80 -10.42 27.89
C HIS A 297 -11.72 -9.77 28.76
N GLU A 298 -10.67 -9.22 28.14
CA GLU A 298 -9.64 -8.45 28.86
C GLU A 298 -10.01 -6.95 28.85
N THR A 299 -9.63 -6.26 29.91
CA THR A 299 -9.83 -4.80 30.00
C THR A 299 -9.07 -4.09 28.89
N GLN A 300 -9.80 -3.40 28.03
CA GLN A 300 -9.22 -2.68 26.90
C GLN A 300 -8.69 -1.31 27.31
N TYR A 301 -7.46 -1.00 26.87
CA TYR A 301 -6.79 0.26 27.21
C TYR A 301 -5.86 0.71 26.06
N TYR A 302 -6.14 1.88 25.49
CA TYR A 302 -5.42 2.44 24.34
C TYR A 302 -5.04 3.91 24.56
N PRO A 303 -4.19 4.22 25.55
CA PRO A 303 -3.78 5.58 25.78
C PRO A 303 -2.78 6.06 24.76
N SER A 304 -2.82 7.36 24.53
CA SER A 304 -1.78 8.08 23.80
C SER A 304 -1.50 9.41 24.49
N ILE A 305 -0.26 9.87 24.43
CA ILE A 305 0.13 11.17 24.90
C ILE A 305 0.97 11.89 23.88
N GLN A 306 0.68 13.18 23.67
CA GLN A 306 1.49 14.06 22.85
C GLN A 306 2.34 14.96 23.75
N ILE A 307 3.63 14.93 23.51
CA ILE A 307 4.63 15.74 24.23
C ILE A 307 5.12 16.81 23.28
N LYS A 308 4.99 18.07 23.66
CA LYS A 308 5.64 19.19 22.97
C LYS A 308 7.04 19.31 23.51
N LEU A 309 8.03 19.16 22.64
CA LEU A 309 9.43 19.28 23.00
C LEU A 309 9.78 20.77 23.22
N PRO A 310 10.67 21.08 24.16
CA PRO A 310 11.08 22.46 24.44
C PRO A 310 11.84 23.09 23.26
N PHE A 311 12.54 22.26 22.48
CA PHE A 311 13.23 22.64 21.25
C PHE A 311 13.13 21.52 20.21
N PRO A 312 13.24 21.84 18.90
CA PRO A 312 13.30 20.82 17.85
C PRO A 312 14.59 20.00 17.95
N THR A 313 14.47 18.67 17.96
CA THR A 313 15.63 17.76 18.06
C THR A 313 15.49 16.53 17.16
N ASN A 314 16.62 15.94 16.77
CA ASN A 314 16.74 14.61 16.17
C ASN A 314 17.73 13.72 16.96
N SER A 315 18.12 14.17 18.14
CA SER A 315 18.95 13.41 19.06
C SER A 315 18.18 12.22 19.63
N THR A 316 18.72 11.02 19.43
CA THR A 316 18.14 9.79 19.96
C THR A 316 17.99 9.84 21.48
N LEU A 317 19.00 10.34 22.20
CA LEU A 317 19.00 10.40 23.67
C LEU A 317 17.89 11.32 24.20
N GLU A 318 17.71 12.48 23.59
CA GLU A 318 16.68 13.43 23.99
C GLU A 318 15.28 12.88 23.69
N LEU A 319 15.08 12.33 22.48
CA LEU A 319 13.79 11.74 22.09
C LEU A 319 13.40 10.56 22.98
N VAL A 320 14.36 9.68 23.32
CA VAL A 320 14.14 8.56 24.24
C VAL A 320 13.79 9.06 25.65
N LYS A 321 14.47 10.08 26.16
CA LYS A 321 14.16 10.69 27.47
C LYS A 321 12.69 11.15 27.50
N PHE A 322 12.26 11.94 26.53
CA PHE A 322 10.88 12.43 26.45
C PHE A 322 9.86 11.31 26.21
N ALA A 323 10.22 10.28 25.42
CA ALA A 323 9.36 9.13 25.22
C ALA A 323 9.13 8.35 26.53
N HIS A 324 10.15 8.19 27.35
CA HIS A 324 10.02 7.57 28.69
C HIS A 324 9.15 8.40 29.64
N GLU A 325 9.27 9.73 29.59
CA GLU A 325 8.40 10.62 30.39
C GLU A 325 6.94 10.47 29.96
N GLY A 326 6.68 10.37 28.67
CA GLY A 326 5.35 10.08 28.14
C GLY A 326 4.83 8.71 28.55
N LEU A 327 5.66 7.67 28.44
CA LEU A 327 5.30 6.33 28.85
C LEU A 327 4.91 6.26 30.34
N LYS A 328 5.64 6.94 31.23
CA LYS A 328 5.32 7.00 32.67
C LYS A 328 3.90 7.52 32.94
N GLN A 329 3.42 8.44 32.10
CA GLN A 329 2.08 9.03 32.27
C GLN A 329 0.94 8.15 31.79
N ILE A 330 1.21 7.27 30.83
CA ILE A 330 0.17 6.44 30.19
C ILE A 330 0.23 4.97 30.60
N PHE A 331 1.33 4.51 31.18
CA PHE A 331 1.45 3.12 31.62
C PHE A 331 0.56 2.85 32.85
N LYS A 332 -0.18 1.76 32.79
CA LYS A 332 -0.96 1.24 33.96
C LYS A 332 -0.55 -0.19 34.22
N LYS A 333 -0.35 -0.51 35.52
CA LYS A 333 -0.17 -1.89 35.97
C LYS A 333 -1.43 -2.72 35.69
N ASN A 334 -1.30 -4.02 35.65
CA ASN A 334 -2.38 -5.00 35.45
C ASN A 334 -3.08 -4.92 34.07
N HIS A 335 -2.40 -4.39 33.07
CA HIS A 335 -2.81 -4.46 31.68
C HIS A 335 -1.80 -5.30 30.88
N TYR A 336 -2.29 -5.96 29.84
CA TYR A 336 -1.50 -6.79 28.94
C TYR A 336 -1.32 -6.04 27.62
N TYR A 337 -0.14 -5.46 27.43
CA TYR A 337 0.17 -4.65 26.24
C TYR A 337 0.61 -5.53 25.07
N LYS A 338 0.03 -5.25 23.88
CA LYS A 338 0.27 -6.02 22.66
C LYS A 338 0.91 -5.22 21.54
#